data_efadf5b53f7760fe0073df367e7c70d6
#
_entry.id   efadf5b53f7760fe0073df367e7c70d6
#
_cell.length_a   1.000
_cell.length_b   1.000
_cell.length_c   1.000
_cell.angle_alpha   90.00
_cell.angle_beta   90.00
_cell.angle_gamma   90.00
#
_symmetry.space_group_name_H-M   'P 1'
#
loop_
_entity.id
_entity.type
_entity.pdbx_description
1 polymer ?
#
loop_
_entity_poly.entity_id
_entity_poly.type
_entity_poly.pdbx_seq_one_letter_code
_entity_poly.pdbx_strand_id
1 'polypeptide(L)'
;MSNYYSKDDNAILEIDLKALSKNYKNLKKKLDKKVNCAATVKANAYGIGDKPVVKSLIKDGCKIFFVAHFSEAVRLRNYSKSIQIFCYHGINLKNFKDFIRYNIVPVTNTLQQVLMIDSLNKQKKFNKKIAIHFDTGMSRLGLDKKETKWLIDNKSKISNIKIELVMSHLACADQPNNPMNEKQLQKFNLIRQQFKKSKASLANSAGIFLNKKYHFDLVRPGIALYGGNPFINKNIKLHNVIRLKAKIIQIRQIQKNDTVGYGATFRAKRDMLVGTIAVGYADGINRKFSNNMCVSLNNKDLKVLGRISMDLITIDISLFPELLNSKKIVYVDVINKSNNINNISKNINTISYEILTSLGNRYKRKYI
;
A
#
# COMPACT_ATOMS: atom_id res chain seq x y z
N MET A 1 15.57 -12.52 -18.07
CA MET A 1 14.30 -12.39 -18.80
C MET A 1 14.36 -11.08 -19.57
N SER A 2 14.54 -11.15 -20.89
CA SER A 2 14.62 -9.99 -21.77
C SER A 2 13.27 -9.26 -21.79
N ASN A 3 13.32 -7.95 -21.57
CA ASN A 3 12.15 -7.08 -21.67
C ASN A 3 11.73 -6.97 -23.15
N TYR A 4 10.87 -7.86 -23.61
CA TYR A 4 10.12 -7.65 -24.84
C TYR A 4 9.01 -6.64 -24.56
N TYR A 5 9.36 -5.35 -24.55
CA TYR A 5 8.36 -4.29 -24.60
C TYR A 5 8.36 -3.71 -26.02
N SER A 6 7.26 -3.94 -26.73
CA SER A 6 7.03 -3.27 -28.01
C SER A 6 6.89 -1.76 -27.77
N LYS A 7 7.16 -0.94 -28.79
CA LYS A 7 6.91 0.51 -28.74
C LYS A 7 5.42 0.85 -28.51
N ASP A 8 4.53 -0.14 -28.52
CA ASP A 8 3.07 -0.04 -28.54
C ASP A 8 2.46 -0.70 -27.30
N ASP A 9 2.67 -0.08 -26.14
CA ASP A 9 2.13 -0.59 -24.87
C ASP A 9 0.63 -0.27 -24.76
N ASN A 10 -0.21 -1.29 -24.60
CA ASN A 10 -1.65 -1.15 -24.50
C ASN A 10 -2.11 -0.40 -23.24
N ALA A 11 -1.36 -0.50 -22.15
CA ALA A 11 -1.67 0.22 -20.92
C ALA A 11 -0.40 0.68 -20.19
N ILE A 12 -0.44 1.91 -19.67
CA ILE A 12 0.69 2.57 -19.03
C ILE A 12 0.30 3.01 -17.63
N LEU A 13 1.01 2.50 -16.63
CA LEU A 13 0.92 2.97 -15.25
C LEU A 13 2.06 3.97 -15.00
N GLU A 14 1.72 5.25 -14.97
CA GLU A 14 2.65 6.31 -14.60
C GLU A 14 2.70 6.42 -13.07
N ILE A 15 3.90 6.42 -12.50
CA ILE A 15 4.16 6.54 -11.07
C ILE A 15 4.96 7.81 -10.82
N ASP A 16 4.34 8.80 -10.18
CA ASP A 16 4.94 10.09 -9.85
C ASP A 16 5.73 9.97 -8.54
N LEU A 17 7.06 9.80 -8.67
CA LEU A 17 7.97 9.72 -7.52
C LEU A 17 8.14 11.08 -6.81
N LYS A 18 7.89 12.22 -7.50
CA LYS A 18 7.89 13.54 -6.88
C LYS A 18 6.67 13.72 -5.98
N ALA A 19 5.51 13.23 -6.40
CA ALA A 19 4.30 13.21 -5.58
C ALA A 19 4.49 12.32 -4.34
N LEU A 20 5.08 11.13 -4.50
CA LEU A 20 5.47 10.24 -3.39
C LEU A 20 6.39 10.96 -2.39
N SER A 21 7.44 11.62 -2.88
CA SER A 21 8.38 12.42 -2.08
C SER A 21 7.65 13.53 -1.30
N LYS A 22 6.77 14.27 -1.96
CA LYS A 22 5.96 15.33 -1.32
C LYS A 22 5.08 14.74 -0.20
N ASN A 23 4.43 13.61 -0.44
CA ASN A 23 3.62 12.93 0.59
C ASN A 23 4.47 12.53 1.80
N TYR A 24 5.63 11.92 1.58
CA TYR A 24 6.56 11.56 2.66
C TYR A 24 7.01 12.77 3.47
N LYS A 25 7.43 13.85 2.80
CA LYS A 25 7.86 15.10 3.45
C LYS A 25 6.71 15.75 4.23
N ASN A 26 5.48 15.73 3.70
CA ASN A 26 4.31 16.27 4.38
C ASN A 26 3.94 15.46 5.64
N LEU A 27 4.08 14.14 5.60
CA LEU A 27 3.91 13.29 6.78
C LEU A 27 4.99 13.59 7.82
N LYS A 28 6.25 13.69 7.40
CA LYS A 28 7.38 14.00 8.30
C LYS A 28 7.23 15.37 8.98
N LYS A 29 6.70 16.39 8.29
CA LYS A 29 6.43 17.72 8.86
C LYS A 29 5.41 17.72 10.01
N LYS A 30 4.56 16.67 10.12
CA LYS A 30 3.58 16.55 11.23
C LYS A 30 4.18 15.97 12.50
N LEU A 31 5.41 15.49 12.43
CA LEU A 31 6.11 14.82 13.52
C LEU A 31 7.03 15.78 14.24
N ASP A 32 7.23 15.54 15.52
CA ASP A 32 8.28 16.22 16.26
C ASP A 32 9.66 15.78 15.76
N LYS A 33 10.68 16.63 15.90
CA LYS A 33 12.04 16.40 15.35
C LYS A 33 12.68 15.08 15.78
N LYS A 34 12.30 14.56 16.94
CA LYS A 34 12.82 13.28 17.50
C LYS A 34 12.12 12.04 16.95
N VAL A 35 10.94 12.19 16.33
CA VAL A 35 10.13 11.08 15.82
C VAL A 35 10.61 10.67 14.43
N ASN A 36 10.92 9.39 14.27
CA ASN A 36 11.30 8.85 12.97
C ASN A 36 10.06 8.58 12.11
N CYS A 37 10.13 8.92 10.84
CA CYS A 37 9.14 8.54 9.85
C CYS A 37 9.69 7.36 9.05
N ALA A 38 9.19 6.16 9.28
CA ALA A 38 9.49 4.99 8.47
C ALA A 38 8.64 4.98 7.19
N ALA A 39 8.88 4.00 6.33
CA ALA A 39 8.03 3.73 5.18
C ALA A 39 7.60 2.26 5.16
N THR A 40 6.29 1.99 5.04
CA THR A 40 5.78 0.65 4.82
C THR A 40 5.65 0.42 3.31
N VAL A 41 6.50 -0.49 2.79
CA VAL A 41 6.67 -0.76 1.35
C VAL A 41 6.39 -2.22 0.97
N LYS A 42 5.60 -2.92 1.81
CA LYS A 42 5.15 -4.29 1.55
C LYS A 42 4.30 -4.39 0.28
N ALA A 43 4.06 -5.61 -0.20
CA ALA A 43 3.29 -5.90 -1.41
C ALA A 43 3.81 -5.10 -2.62
N ASN A 44 5.15 -5.16 -2.86
CA ASN A 44 5.80 -4.43 -3.96
C ASN A 44 5.51 -2.92 -3.93
N ALA A 45 5.69 -2.29 -2.75
CA ALA A 45 5.30 -0.90 -2.49
C ALA A 45 3.83 -0.63 -2.84
N TYR A 46 2.92 -1.44 -2.30
CA TYR A 46 1.47 -1.38 -2.58
C TYR A 46 1.15 -1.53 -4.09
N GLY A 47 1.90 -2.38 -4.80
CA GLY A 47 1.67 -2.70 -6.20
C GLY A 47 2.37 -1.79 -7.22
N ILE A 48 2.99 -0.68 -6.80
CA ILE A 48 3.57 0.30 -7.72
C ILE A 48 5.06 0.13 -8.01
N GLY A 49 5.72 -0.86 -7.38
CA GLY A 49 7.13 -1.16 -7.61
C GLY A 49 8.05 -0.72 -6.48
N ASP A 50 8.59 -1.67 -5.73
CA ASP A 50 9.36 -1.41 -4.51
C ASP A 50 10.71 -0.73 -4.77
N LYS A 51 11.46 -1.15 -5.81
CA LYS A 51 12.82 -0.64 -6.07
C LYS A 51 12.87 0.88 -6.31
N PRO A 52 12.11 1.47 -7.26
CA PRO A 52 12.13 2.92 -7.48
C PRO A 52 11.54 3.70 -6.31
N VAL A 53 10.48 3.19 -5.66
CA VAL A 53 9.87 3.79 -4.47
C VAL A 53 10.89 3.88 -3.33
N VAL A 54 11.55 2.77 -2.99
CA VAL A 54 12.55 2.72 -1.92
C VAL A 54 13.72 3.66 -2.22
N LYS A 55 14.23 3.66 -3.46
CA LYS A 55 15.31 4.59 -3.87
C LYS A 55 14.90 6.06 -3.73
N SER A 56 13.68 6.41 -4.13
CA SER A 56 13.16 7.77 -3.97
C SER A 56 13.07 8.17 -2.50
N LEU A 57 12.49 7.31 -1.64
CA LEU A 57 12.35 7.58 -0.21
C LEU A 57 13.70 7.68 0.52
N ILE A 58 14.70 6.89 0.13
CA ILE A 58 16.07 7.00 0.65
C ILE A 58 16.66 8.38 0.34
N LYS A 59 16.50 8.89 -0.88
CA LYS A 59 16.91 10.24 -1.25
C LYS A 59 16.26 11.34 -0.39
N ASP A 60 15.02 11.09 0.06
CA ASP A 60 14.30 12.01 0.97
C ASP A 60 14.66 11.79 2.46
N GLY A 61 15.65 10.94 2.74
CA GLY A 61 16.18 10.68 4.08
C GLY A 61 15.40 9.65 4.88
N CYS A 62 14.56 8.80 4.24
CA CYS A 62 13.96 7.65 4.90
C CYS A 62 15.02 6.56 5.12
N LYS A 63 15.23 6.18 6.38
CA LYS A 63 16.24 5.16 6.77
C LYS A 63 15.63 3.87 7.27
N ILE A 64 14.31 3.83 7.51
CA ILE A 64 13.62 2.71 8.17
C ILE A 64 12.46 2.25 7.28
N PHE A 65 12.44 0.96 6.96
CA PHE A 65 11.45 0.37 6.08
C PHE A 65 10.79 -0.84 6.74
N PHE A 66 9.49 -1.01 6.47
CA PHE A 66 8.71 -2.14 6.93
C PHE A 66 8.14 -2.91 5.74
N VAL A 67 8.28 -4.22 5.80
CA VAL A 67 7.73 -5.17 4.82
C VAL A 67 6.99 -6.30 5.53
N ALA A 68 6.16 -7.04 4.79
CA ALA A 68 5.41 -8.17 5.36
C ALA A 68 6.26 -9.46 5.35
N HIS A 69 6.76 -9.84 4.19
CA HIS A 69 7.46 -11.10 3.96
C HIS A 69 8.98 -10.96 3.99
N PHE A 70 9.66 -12.04 4.38
CA PHE A 70 11.11 -12.10 4.35
C PHE A 70 11.69 -11.89 2.94
N SER A 71 11.05 -12.45 1.91
CA SER A 71 11.47 -12.25 0.51
C SER A 71 11.45 -10.79 0.06
N GLU A 72 10.49 -9.99 0.54
CA GLU A 72 10.46 -8.55 0.31
C GLU A 72 11.64 -7.85 1.01
N ALA A 73 11.94 -8.24 2.25
CA ALA A 73 13.06 -7.70 3.00
C ALA A 73 14.41 -7.97 2.29
N VAL A 74 14.60 -9.17 1.76
CA VAL A 74 15.78 -9.52 0.98
C VAL A 74 15.89 -8.65 -0.28
N ARG A 75 14.79 -8.44 -1.02
CA ARG A 75 14.82 -7.53 -2.18
C ARG A 75 15.24 -6.12 -1.80
N LEU A 76 14.68 -5.57 -0.71
CA LEU A 76 15.05 -4.23 -0.23
C LEU A 76 16.53 -4.16 0.16
N ARG A 77 17.06 -5.20 0.81
CA ARG A 77 18.47 -5.27 1.19
C ARG A 77 19.40 -5.25 -0.03
N ASN A 78 18.99 -5.85 -1.14
CA ASN A 78 19.70 -5.79 -2.41
C ASN A 78 19.67 -4.39 -3.05
N TYR A 79 18.70 -3.54 -2.69
CA TYR A 79 18.65 -2.14 -3.16
C TYR A 79 19.53 -1.20 -2.33
N SER A 80 19.69 -1.49 -1.03
CA SER A 80 20.51 -0.68 -0.13
C SER A 80 20.98 -1.47 1.09
N LYS A 81 22.27 -1.35 1.39
CA LYS A 81 22.89 -1.95 2.59
C LYS A 81 22.72 -1.08 3.85
N SER A 82 22.46 0.22 3.71
CA SER A 82 22.46 1.21 4.81
C SER A 82 21.10 1.39 5.50
N ILE A 83 20.01 0.85 4.96
CA ILE A 83 18.67 1.00 5.53
C ILE A 83 18.38 -0.04 6.63
N GLN A 84 17.58 0.32 7.61
CA GLN A 84 17.01 -0.61 8.58
C GLN A 84 15.71 -1.20 8.03
N ILE A 85 15.59 -2.52 8.06
CA ILE A 85 14.45 -3.25 7.50
C ILE A 85 13.81 -4.09 8.59
N PHE A 86 12.52 -3.88 8.82
CA PHE A 86 11.68 -4.67 9.72
C PHE A 86 10.76 -5.59 8.91
N CYS A 87 10.69 -6.88 9.30
CA CYS A 87 9.83 -7.87 8.67
C CYS A 87 8.70 -8.29 9.61
N TYR A 88 7.43 -8.00 9.24
CA TYR A 88 6.27 -8.18 10.11
C TYR A 88 5.93 -9.64 10.42
N HIS A 89 6.17 -10.58 9.50
CA HIS A 89 5.72 -11.96 9.65
C HIS A 89 6.58 -12.82 10.57
N GLY A 90 7.50 -12.18 11.31
CA GLY A 90 8.29 -12.86 12.33
C GLY A 90 9.45 -13.69 11.77
N ILE A 91 9.91 -14.62 12.60
CA ILE A 91 11.09 -15.43 12.38
C ILE A 91 10.84 -16.84 12.91
N ASN A 92 11.52 -17.85 12.36
CA ASN A 92 11.49 -19.24 12.83
C ASN A 92 12.87 -19.91 12.72
N LEU A 93 12.98 -21.15 13.23
CA LEU A 93 14.23 -21.91 13.21
C LEU A 93 14.76 -22.22 11.80
N LYS A 94 13.92 -22.25 10.78
CA LYS A 94 14.34 -22.54 9.40
C LYS A 94 15.02 -21.33 8.75
N ASN A 95 14.64 -20.09 9.13
CA ASN A 95 15.07 -18.86 8.46
C ASN A 95 15.92 -17.91 9.31
N PHE A 96 16.19 -18.20 10.60
CA PHE A 96 16.93 -17.26 11.47
C PHE A 96 18.33 -16.90 10.95
N LYS A 97 19.03 -17.86 10.32
CA LYS A 97 20.35 -17.61 9.72
C LYS A 97 20.28 -16.57 8.59
N ASP A 98 19.21 -16.59 7.81
CA ASP A 98 19.00 -15.62 6.72
C ASP A 98 18.70 -14.24 7.26
N PHE A 99 17.93 -14.09 8.36
CA PHE A 99 17.75 -12.81 9.03
C PHE A 99 19.08 -12.20 9.48
N ILE A 100 20.03 -13.04 9.95
CA ILE A 100 21.38 -12.60 10.28
C ILE A 100 22.15 -12.17 9.03
N ARG A 101 22.19 -13.03 8.02
CA ARG A 101 22.90 -12.84 6.75
C ARG A 101 22.49 -11.55 6.05
N TYR A 102 21.20 -11.30 5.96
CA TYR A 102 20.65 -10.11 5.28
C TYR A 102 20.46 -8.91 6.20
N ASN A 103 20.87 -9.01 7.48
CA ASN A 103 20.72 -7.96 8.47
C ASN A 103 19.31 -7.37 8.51
N ILE A 104 18.29 -8.24 8.64
CA ILE A 104 16.88 -7.90 8.73
C ILE A 104 16.44 -8.04 10.19
N VAL A 105 15.65 -7.08 10.68
CA VAL A 105 15.08 -7.09 12.03
C VAL A 105 13.74 -7.81 12.00
N PRO A 106 13.61 -8.98 12.65
CA PRO A 106 12.33 -9.66 12.76
C PRO A 106 11.40 -8.92 13.72
N VAL A 107 10.12 -8.86 13.38
CA VAL A 107 9.05 -8.45 14.29
C VAL A 107 8.45 -9.73 14.89
N THR A 108 8.76 -10.02 16.14
CA THR A 108 8.21 -11.19 16.85
C THR A 108 6.76 -10.93 17.24
N ASN A 109 5.89 -11.90 16.98
CA ASN A 109 4.44 -11.80 17.17
C ASN A 109 3.90 -12.77 18.21
N THR A 110 4.72 -13.69 18.74
CA THR A 110 4.35 -14.65 19.77
C THR A 110 5.46 -14.76 20.81
N LEU A 111 5.10 -15.17 22.02
CA LEU A 111 6.06 -15.45 23.09
C LEU A 111 7.03 -16.55 22.66
N GLN A 112 6.56 -17.57 21.95
CA GLN A 112 7.40 -18.65 21.43
C GLN A 112 8.54 -18.13 20.54
N GLN A 113 8.28 -17.14 19.66
CA GLN A 113 9.33 -16.52 18.85
C GLN A 113 10.35 -15.77 19.71
N VAL A 114 9.89 -15.08 20.76
CA VAL A 114 10.77 -14.37 21.69
C VAL A 114 11.68 -15.36 22.44
N LEU A 115 11.11 -16.43 23.01
CA LEU A 115 11.85 -17.47 23.74
C LEU A 115 12.84 -18.22 22.83
N MET A 116 12.45 -18.50 21.60
CA MET A 116 13.34 -19.09 20.58
C MET A 116 14.58 -18.21 20.36
N ILE A 117 14.40 -16.90 20.21
CA ILE A 117 15.51 -15.97 20.02
C ILE A 117 16.39 -15.90 21.28
N ASP A 118 15.81 -15.88 22.48
CA ASP A 118 16.58 -15.93 23.73
C ASP A 118 17.47 -17.18 23.79
N SER A 119 16.92 -18.34 23.46
CA SER A 119 17.66 -19.60 23.37
C SER A 119 18.80 -19.56 22.34
N LEU A 120 18.54 -19.02 21.15
CA LEU A 120 19.56 -18.85 20.10
C LEU A 120 20.65 -17.87 20.54
N ASN A 121 20.32 -16.82 21.28
CA ASN A 121 21.28 -15.86 21.82
C ASN A 121 22.15 -16.46 22.94
N LYS A 122 21.58 -17.27 23.83
CA LYS A 122 22.34 -18.03 24.83
C LYS A 122 23.41 -18.91 24.17
N GLN A 123 23.07 -19.51 23.02
CA GLN A 123 23.98 -20.30 22.23
C GLN A 123 24.90 -19.46 21.29
N LYS A 124 24.87 -18.13 21.41
CA LYS A 124 25.59 -17.17 20.51
C LYS A 124 25.25 -17.31 19.02
N LYS A 125 24.10 -17.95 18.69
CA LYS A 125 23.69 -18.22 17.29
C LYS A 125 22.92 -17.05 16.65
N PHE A 126 22.30 -16.16 17.46
CA PHE A 126 21.54 -15.02 16.93
C PHE A 126 21.88 -13.73 17.68
N ASN A 127 22.93 -13.02 17.29
CA ASN A 127 23.32 -11.77 17.96
C ASN A 127 22.76 -10.54 17.24
N LYS A 128 21.45 -10.48 17.06
CA LYS A 128 20.77 -9.36 16.39
C LYS A 128 19.66 -8.77 17.23
N LYS A 129 19.31 -7.53 16.92
CA LYS A 129 18.16 -6.84 17.51
C LYS A 129 16.86 -7.37 16.95
N ILE A 130 15.79 -7.32 17.75
CA ILE A 130 14.43 -7.68 17.33
C ILE A 130 13.45 -6.54 17.58
N ALA A 131 12.29 -6.60 16.96
CA ALA A 131 11.12 -5.86 17.37
C ALA A 131 10.11 -6.82 18.03
N ILE A 132 9.39 -6.36 19.05
CA ILE A 132 8.29 -7.12 19.66
C ILE A 132 6.98 -6.40 19.36
N HIS A 133 6.05 -7.13 18.80
CA HIS A 133 4.71 -6.66 18.54
C HIS A 133 3.78 -7.13 19.66
N PHE A 134 3.04 -6.20 20.24
CA PHE A 134 2.04 -6.45 21.28
C PHE A 134 0.65 -6.19 20.74
N ASP A 135 -0.28 -7.10 20.96
CA ASP A 135 -1.68 -6.89 20.64
C ASP A 135 -2.36 -6.04 21.73
N THR A 136 -2.69 -4.83 21.38
CA THR A 136 -3.42 -3.91 22.26
C THR A 136 -4.93 -3.87 22.00
N GLY A 137 -5.42 -4.68 21.05
CA GLY A 137 -6.84 -4.79 20.76
C GLY A 137 -7.22 -4.89 19.29
N MET A 138 -6.28 -5.23 18.40
CA MET A 138 -6.58 -5.52 16.98
C MET A 138 -6.89 -7.00 16.75
N SER A 139 -6.41 -7.88 17.63
CA SER A 139 -6.63 -9.34 17.61
C SER A 139 -6.22 -10.01 16.28
N ARG A 140 -5.08 -9.57 15.72
CA ARG A 140 -4.57 -10.06 14.44
C ARG A 140 -3.17 -10.64 14.54
N LEU A 141 -2.24 -9.92 15.10
CA LEU A 141 -0.84 -10.29 15.34
C LEU A 141 -0.33 -9.60 16.61
N GLY A 142 0.73 -10.13 17.19
CA GLY A 142 1.37 -9.61 18.38
C GLY A 142 1.07 -10.45 19.61
N LEU A 143 1.91 -10.33 20.63
CA LEU A 143 1.73 -11.02 21.90
C LEU A 143 0.38 -10.63 22.49
N ASP A 144 -0.42 -11.61 22.85
CA ASP A 144 -1.70 -11.42 23.51
C ASP A 144 -1.52 -10.95 24.97
N LYS A 145 -2.63 -10.78 25.71
CA LYS A 145 -2.61 -10.32 27.10
C LYS A 145 -1.84 -11.28 28.02
N LYS A 146 -1.98 -12.59 27.82
CA LYS A 146 -1.31 -13.62 28.66
C LYS A 146 0.19 -13.66 28.36
N GLU A 147 0.55 -13.71 27.09
CA GLU A 147 1.94 -13.70 26.62
C GLU A 147 2.66 -12.40 27.03
N THR A 148 1.98 -11.25 26.90
CA THR A 148 2.50 -9.94 27.33
C THR A 148 2.77 -9.91 28.82
N LYS A 149 1.83 -10.39 29.66
CA LYS A 149 2.01 -10.48 31.10
C LYS A 149 3.19 -11.38 31.43
N TRP A 150 3.23 -12.58 30.86
CA TRP A 150 4.32 -13.53 31.09
C TRP A 150 5.69 -12.90 30.76
N LEU A 151 5.78 -12.24 29.59
CA LEU A 151 7.01 -11.59 29.13
C LEU A 151 7.48 -10.49 30.10
N ILE A 152 6.57 -9.69 30.63
CA ILE A 152 6.86 -8.62 31.58
C ILE A 152 7.35 -9.23 32.92
N ASP A 153 6.63 -10.21 33.45
CA ASP A 153 6.93 -10.85 34.73
C ASP A 153 8.27 -11.63 34.71
N ASN A 154 8.69 -12.12 33.54
CA ASN A 154 9.90 -12.93 33.38
C ASN A 154 11.05 -12.22 32.63
N LYS A 155 11.05 -10.88 32.54
CA LYS A 155 12.09 -10.12 31.82
C LYS A 155 13.52 -10.44 32.25
N SER A 156 13.75 -10.70 33.52
CA SER A 156 15.06 -11.09 34.04
C SER A 156 15.56 -12.42 33.48
N LYS A 157 14.65 -13.35 33.19
CA LYS A 157 14.97 -14.67 32.64
C LYS A 157 15.34 -14.65 31.15
N ILE A 158 14.96 -13.57 30.42
CA ILE A 158 15.19 -13.39 28.98
C ILE A 158 16.16 -12.23 28.72
N SER A 159 17.25 -12.17 29.46
CA SER A 159 18.22 -11.06 29.46
C SER A 159 19.06 -10.98 28.17
N ASN A 160 19.07 -12.03 27.36
CA ASN A 160 19.94 -12.12 26.16
C ASN A 160 19.35 -11.45 24.92
N ILE A 161 18.15 -10.88 25.01
CA ILE A 161 17.47 -10.28 23.84
C ILE A 161 17.77 -8.79 23.76
N LYS A 162 18.21 -8.33 22.60
CA LYS A 162 18.34 -6.89 22.27
C LYS A 162 17.07 -6.41 21.58
N ILE A 163 16.19 -5.70 22.30
CA ILE A 163 14.94 -5.17 21.76
C ILE A 163 15.19 -3.78 21.18
N GLU A 164 15.12 -3.65 19.85
CA GLU A 164 15.22 -2.37 19.13
C GLU A 164 13.92 -1.58 19.22
N LEU A 165 12.79 -2.28 19.08
CA LEU A 165 11.48 -1.65 18.93
C LEU A 165 10.41 -2.47 19.65
N VAL A 166 9.59 -1.81 20.45
CA VAL A 166 8.28 -2.33 20.89
C VAL A 166 7.19 -1.65 20.04
N MET A 167 6.24 -2.42 19.55
CA MET A 167 5.23 -1.87 18.68
C MET A 167 3.84 -2.48 18.90
N SER A 168 2.83 -1.72 18.49
CA SER A 168 1.47 -2.20 18.33
C SER A 168 0.85 -1.60 17.05
N HIS A 169 -0.41 -1.87 16.78
CA HIS A 169 -1.11 -1.38 15.58
C HIS A 169 -2.53 -0.93 15.92
N LEU A 170 -2.88 0.31 15.54
CA LEU A 170 -4.19 0.87 15.75
C LEU A 170 -5.21 0.20 14.81
N ALA A 171 -6.31 -0.27 15.39
CA ALA A 171 -7.39 -0.94 14.65
C ALA A 171 -8.36 0.06 13.99
N CYS A 172 -8.62 1.18 14.67
CA CYS A 172 -9.68 2.13 14.30
C CYS A 172 -9.14 3.56 14.06
N ALA A 173 -7.86 3.71 13.69
CA ALA A 173 -7.28 5.04 13.48
C ALA A 173 -7.91 5.81 12.30
N ASP A 174 -8.54 5.12 11.37
CA ASP A 174 -9.34 5.65 10.26
C ASP A 174 -10.66 6.32 10.71
N GLN A 175 -11.07 6.08 11.95
CA GLN A 175 -12.20 6.69 12.65
C GLN A 175 -11.68 7.49 13.86
N PRO A 176 -11.38 8.79 13.72
CA PRO A 176 -10.66 9.56 14.74
C PRO A 176 -11.31 9.54 16.15
N ASN A 177 -12.63 9.53 16.21
CA ASN A 177 -13.40 9.58 17.46
C ASN A 177 -13.70 8.18 18.03
N ASN A 178 -13.22 7.10 17.41
CA ASN A 178 -13.45 5.76 17.91
C ASN A 178 -12.71 5.53 19.24
N PRO A 179 -13.43 5.16 20.33
CA PRO A 179 -12.85 5.01 21.67
C PRO A 179 -11.76 3.91 21.73
N MET A 180 -11.73 3.01 20.75
CA MET A 180 -10.71 1.99 20.64
C MET A 180 -9.31 2.58 20.49
N ASN A 181 -9.19 3.74 19.84
CA ASN A 181 -7.90 4.42 19.68
C ASN A 181 -7.27 4.76 21.04
N GLU A 182 -8.07 5.32 21.95
CA GLU A 182 -7.61 5.67 23.30
C GLU A 182 -7.34 4.42 24.15
N LYS A 183 -8.22 3.43 24.09
CA LYS A 183 -8.01 2.14 24.80
C LYS A 183 -6.71 1.46 24.39
N GLN A 184 -6.39 1.46 23.07
CA GLN A 184 -5.13 0.91 22.57
C GLN A 184 -3.92 1.73 23.01
N LEU A 185 -4.03 3.07 23.01
CA LEU A 185 -2.98 3.96 23.49
C LEU A 185 -2.65 3.72 24.97
N GLN A 186 -3.67 3.64 25.83
CA GLN A 186 -3.50 3.39 27.27
C GLN A 186 -2.78 2.05 27.52
N LYS A 187 -3.23 0.97 26.86
CA LYS A 187 -2.57 -0.34 26.95
C LYS A 187 -1.13 -0.28 26.45
N PHE A 188 -0.88 0.41 25.34
CA PHE A 188 0.46 0.53 24.79
C PHE A 188 1.40 1.36 25.68
N ASN A 189 0.89 2.39 26.36
CA ASN A 189 1.66 3.17 27.32
C ASN A 189 2.14 2.31 28.50
N LEU A 190 1.29 1.43 29.05
CA LEU A 190 1.69 0.50 30.12
C LEU A 190 2.81 -0.45 29.65
N ILE A 191 2.70 -0.96 28.42
CA ILE A 191 3.75 -1.80 27.83
C ILE A 191 5.04 -0.98 27.63
N ARG A 192 4.94 0.25 27.08
CA ARG A 192 6.09 1.13 26.83
C ARG A 192 6.88 1.43 28.11
N GLN A 193 6.20 1.62 29.24
CA GLN A 193 6.84 1.84 30.55
C GLN A 193 7.73 0.67 30.96
N GLN A 194 7.40 -0.55 30.55
CA GLN A 194 8.17 -1.75 30.82
C GLN A 194 9.42 -1.90 29.95
N PHE A 195 9.49 -1.20 28.79
CA PHE A 195 10.56 -1.32 27.79
C PHE A 195 11.19 0.05 27.47
N LYS A 196 11.53 0.84 28.51
CA LYS A 196 12.01 2.23 28.38
C LYS A 196 13.26 2.39 27.50
N LYS A 197 14.13 1.37 27.44
CA LYS A 197 15.37 1.39 26.64
C LYS A 197 15.14 1.12 25.15
N SER A 198 13.97 0.62 24.77
CA SER A 198 13.62 0.32 23.38
C SER A 198 12.84 1.49 22.75
N LYS A 199 12.93 1.68 21.44
CA LYS A 199 12.02 2.60 20.73
C LYS A 199 10.59 2.05 20.77
N ALA A 200 9.60 2.94 20.62
CA ALA A 200 8.20 2.59 20.60
C ALA A 200 7.50 3.08 19.33
N SER A 201 6.52 2.32 18.82
CA SER A 201 5.77 2.66 17.62
C SER A 201 4.33 2.17 17.66
N LEU A 202 3.37 3.09 17.49
CA LEU A 202 1.95 2.77 17.45
C LEU A 202 1.29 3.23 16.15
N ALA A 203 1.55 4.47 15.72
CA ALA A 203 0.86 5.11 14.61
C ALA A 203 1.15 4.47 13.25
N ASN A 204 0.08 4.10 12.53
CA ASN A 204 0.03 3.85 11.09
C ASN A 204 -0.25 5.17 10.33
N SER A 205 -0.63 5.11 9.04
CA SER A 205 -0.95 6.32 8.24
C SER A 205 -1.99 7.20 8.91
N ALA A 206 -3.11 6.66 9.34
CA ALA A 206 -4.19 7.42 10.00
C ALA A 206 -3.75 7.93 11.37
N GLY A 207 -3.04 7.10 12.16
CA GLY A 207 -2.55 7.45 13.49
C GLY A 207 -1.65 8.69 13.51
N ILE A 208 -0.95 9.01 12.41
CA ILE A 208 -0.14 10.24 12.28
C ILE A 208 -1.02 11.50 12.37
N PHE A 209 -2.27 11.41 11.94
CA PHE A 209 -3.18 12.56 11.89
C PHE A 209 -4.13 12.63 13.10
N LEU A 210 -4.10 11.65 14.01
CA LEU A 210 -4.95 11.65 15.21
C LEU A 210 -4.43 12.70 16.21
N ASN A 211 -3.27 12.45 16.79
CA ASN A 211 -2.62 13.34 17.76
C ASN A 211 -1.16 12.90 17.95
N LYS A 212 -0.29 13.82 18.39
CA LYS A 212 1.13 13.55 18.68
C LYS A 212 1.36 12.46 19.73
N LYS A 213 0.43 12.25 20.68
CA LYS A 213 0.51 11.19 21.69
C LYS A 213 0.57 9.77 21.11
N TYR A 214 0.16 9.57 19.86
CA TYR A 214 0.24 8.28 19.17
C TYR A 214 1.56 8.04 18.43
N HIS A 215 2.39 9.08 18.23
CA HIS A 215 3.60 8.98 17.39
C HIS A 215 4.71 8.18 18.03
N PHE A 216 4.92 8.32 19.34
CA PHE A 216 6.07 7.76 20.07
C PHE A 216 7.41 8.08 19.38
N ASP A 217 8.32 7.10 19.25
CA ASP A 217 9.64 7.29 18.66
C ASP A 217 9.65 7.06 17.14
N LEU A 218 8.60 6.37 16.61
CA LEU A 218 8.56 5.94 15.22
C LEU A 218 7.13 5.79 14.72
N VAL A 219 6.82 6.39 13.58
CA VAL A 219 5.56 6.19 12.86
C VAL A 219 5.78 5.35 11.59
N ARG A 220 4.74 4.60 11.17
CA ARG A 220 4.81 3.62 10.06
C ARG A 220 3.75 3.89 8.99
N PRO A 221 3.82 5.02 8.27
CA PRO A 221 2.91 5.28 7.18
C PRO A 221 3.05 4.24 6.05
N GLY A 222 1.92 3.90 5.46
CA GLY A 222 1.81 3.09 4.25
C GLY A 222 0.99 3.86 3.22
N ILE A 223 -0.34 3.69 3.23
CA ILE A 223 -1.24 4.21 2.20
C ILE A 223 -1.11 5.71 1.94
N ALA A 224 -0.86 6.52 2.96
CA ALA A 224 -0.70 7.96 2.80
C ALA A 224 0.54 8.35 1.98
N LEU A 225 1.58 7.51 1.92
CA LEU A 225 2.73 7.70 1.03
C LEU A 225 2.29 7.67 -0.43
N TYR A 226 1.36 6.78 -0.75
CA TYR A 226 0.89 6.46 -2.10
C TYR A 226 -0.32 7.30 -2.54
N GLY A 227 -0.71 8.31 -1.75
CA GLY A 227 -1.81 9.22 -2.07
C GLY A 227 -3.19 8.69 -1.68
N GLY A 228 -3.26 7.53 -1.04
CA GLY A 228 -4.51 6.98 -0.53
C GLY A 228 -4.91 7.61 0.81
N ASN A 229 -6.15 8.08 0.89
CA ASN A 229 -6.70 8.65 2.11
C ASN A 229 -6.88 7.53 3.17
N PRO A 230 -6.25 7.65 4.35
CA PRO A 230 -6.38 6.65 5.38
C PRO A 230 -7.67 6.77 6.21
N PHE A 231 -8.54 7.75 5.95
CA PHE A 231 -9.78 7.99 6.69
C PHE A 231 -11.01 7.60 5.89
N ILE A 232 -12.06 7.17 6.60
CA ILE A 232 -13.37 6.88 6.00
C ILE A 232 -14.11 8.20 5.70
N ASN A 233 -14.28 9.07 6.71
CA ASN A 233 -15.15 10.25 6.66
C ASN A 233 -14.38 11.60 6.75
N LYS A 234 -13.06 11.58 6.60
CA LYS A 234 -12.23 12.78 6.64
C LYS A 234 -11.31 12.82 5.44
N ASN A 235 -11.33 13.90 4.67
CA ASN A 235 -10.38 14.10 3.60
C ASN A 235 -9.11 14.79 4.10
N ILE A 236 -7.97 14.27 3.67
CA ILE A 236 -6.67 14.90 3.87
C ILE A 236 -6.03 15.19 2.52
N LYS A 237 -5.31 16.29 2.44
CA LYS A 237 -4.63 16.68 1.19
C LYS A 237 -3.39 15.83 0.99
N LEU A 238 -3.46 14.89 0.05
CA LEU A 238 -2.35 14.06 -0.41
C LEU A 238 -2.19 14.24 -1.92
N HIS A 239 -0.95 14.06 -2.40
CA HIS A 239 -0.65 14.08 -3.84
C HIS A 239 -0.95 12.71 -4.43
N ASN A 240 -1.62 12.68 -5.57
CA ASN A 240 -1.85 11.44 -6.34
C ASN A 240 -0.50 10.94 -6.89
N VAL A 241 -0.20 9.68 -6.62
CA VAL A 241 1.08 9.08 -7.00
C VAL A 241 0.96 8.30 -8.31
N ILE A 242 -0.24 7.88 -8.69
CA ILE A 242 -0.44 7.08 -9.90
C ILE A 242 -1.40 7.73 -10.89
N ARG A 243 -1.16 7.43 -12.16
CA ARG A 243 -2.07 7.65 -13.29
C ARG A 243 -2.05 6.40 -14.16
N LEU A 244 -3.20 5.87 -14.52
CA LEU A 244 -3.34 4.72 -15.39
C LEU A 244 -3.96 5.15 -16.70
N LYS A 245 -3.27 4.87 -17.80
CA LYS A 245 -3.71 5.13 -19.18
C LYS A 245 -3.96 3.81 -19.90
N ALA A 246 -5.03 3.74 -20.69
CA ALA A 246 -5.32 2.62 -21.54
C ALA A 246 -5.52 3.07 -23.01
N LYS A 247 -4.97 2.31 -23.95
CA LYS A 247 -5.08 2.56 -25.37
C LYS A 247 -6.48 2.21 -25.87
N ILE A 248 -7.07 3.04 -26.70
CA ILE A 248 -8.22 2.67 -27.52
C ILE A 248 -7.70 1.79 -28.66
N ILE A 249 -8.13 0.52 -28.68
CA ILE A 249 -7.68 -0.46 -29.69
C ILE A 249 -8.69 -0.71 -30.79
N GLN A 250 -9.95 -0.32 -30.56
CA GLN A 250 -11.01 -0.41 -31.55
C GLN A 250 -12.03 0.71 -31.36
N ILE A 251 -12.51 1.27 -32.45
CA ILE A 251 -13.60 2.24 -32.49
C ILE A 251 -14.64 1.71 -33.46
N ARG A 252 -15.93 1.80 -33.09
CA ARG A 252 -17.06 1.41 -33.95
C ARG A 252 -18.30 2.24 -33.66
N GLN A 253 -19.14 2.37 -34.63
CA GLN A 253 -20.52 2.85 -34.46
C GLN A 253 -21.42 1.69 -34.04
N ILE A 254 -22.34 1.96 -33.15
CA ILE A 254 -23.46 1.08 -32.79
C ILE A 254 -24.75 1.86 -32.94
N GLN A 255 -25.83 1.14 -33.32
CA GLN A 255 -27.15 1.72 -33.54
C GLN A 255 -27.98 1.70 -32.26
N LYS A 256 -29.06 2.49 -32.26
CA LYS A 256 -30.08 2.40 -31.20
C LYS A 256 -30.56 0.96 -31.05
N ASN A 257 -30.71 0.50 -29.82
CA ASN A 257 -31.04 -0.86 -29.39
C ASN A 257 -29.92 -1.90 -29.46
N ASP A 258 -28.76 -1.61 -30.04
CA ASP A 258 -27.60 -2.50 -29.93
C ASP A 258 -27.18 -2.67 -28.46
N THR A 259 -26.60 -3.83 -28.16
CA THR A 259 -26.16 -4.17 -26.82
C THR A 259 -24.64 -4.23 -26.72
N VAL A 260 -24.10 -3.99 -25.52
CA VAL A 260 -22.65 -4.00 -25.26
C VAL A 260 -22.29 -5.00 -24.16
N GLY A 261 -21.31 -5.84 -24.45
CA GLY A 261 -20.60 -6.67 -23.50
C GLY A 261 -21.38 -7.91 -23.01
N TYR A 262 -20.78 -8.64 -22.09
CA TYR A 262 -21.35 -9.86 -21.53
C TYR A 262 -22.70 -9.63 -20.85
N GLY A 263 -23.67 -10.50 -21.21
CA GLY A 263 -25.03 -10.44 -20.66
C GLY A 263 -25.85 -9.26 -21.16
N ALA A 264 -25.37 -8.55 -22.23
CA ALA A 264 -26.10 -7.45 -22.85
C ALA A 264 -26.65 -6.41 -21.84
N THR A 265 -25.85 -6.11 -20.79
CA THR A 265 -26.29 -5.28 -19.65
C THR A 265 -26.36 -3.78 -19.97
N PHE A 266 -25.82 -3.36 -21.09
CA PHE A 266 -26.02 -2.03 -21.66
C PHE A 266 -26.76 -2.17 -23.00
N ARG A 267 -27.77 -1.33 -23.20
CA ARG A 267 -28.49 -1.17 -24.48
C ARG A 267 -28.44 0.29 -24.92
N ALA A 268 -28.01 0.53 -26.15
CA ALA A 268 -27.88 1.86 -26.69
C ALA A 268 -29.26 2.52 -26.85
N LYS A 269 -29.43 3.71 -26.30
CA LYS A 269 -30.68 4.50 -26.40
C LYS A 269 -30.73 5.37 -27.66
N ARG A 270 -29.60 5.53 -28.35
CA ARG A 270 -29.39 6.29 -29.57
C ARG A 270 -28.22 5.67 -30.31
N ASP A 271 -27.97 6.11 -31.54
CA ASP A 271 -26.72 5.80 -32.23
C ASP A 271 -25.53 6.39 -31.48
N MET A 272 -24.47 5.62 -31.33
CA MET A 272 -23.33 5.97 -30.50
C MET A 272 -22.02 5.58 -31.17
N LEU A 273 -20.96 6.33 -30.85
CA LEU A 273 -19.60 5.93 -31.13
C LEU A 273 -18.99 5.32 -29.86
N VAL A 274 -18.50 4.09 -29.97
CA VAL A 274 -17.92 3.36 -28.84
C VAL A 274 -16.46 3.02 -29.10
N GLY A 275 -15.64 3.13 -28.04
CA GLY A 275 -14.24 2.75 -28.05
C GLY A 275 -14.01 1.54 -27.14
N THR A 276 -13.19 0.60 -27.59
CA THR A 276 -12.72 -0.51 -26.75
C THR A 276 -11.31 -0.21 -26.27
N ILE A 277 -11.09 -0.21 -24.95
CA ILE A 277 -9.78 0.04 -24.34
C ILE A 277 -9.18 -1.25 -23.79
N ALA A 278 -7.84 -1.34 -23.85
CA ALA A 278 -7.07 -2.54 -23.59
C ALA A 278 -6.69 -2.68 -22.09
N VAL A 279 -7.69 -2.72 -21.23
CA VAL A 279 -7.57 -3.05 -19.80
C VAL A 279 -8.84 -3.74 -19.34
N GLY A 280 -8.71 -4.61 -18.31
CA GLY A 280 -9.85 -5.30 -17.74
C GLY A 280 -9.58 -5.77 -16.30
N TYR A 281 -10.39 -6.74 -15.82
CA TYR A 281 -10.22 -7.17 -14.43
C TYR A 281 -8.94 -7.99 -14.19
N ALA A 282 -8.31 -8.59 -15.21
CA ALA A 282 -7.00 -9.22 -15.10
C ALA A 282 -5.87 -8.20 -14.89
N ASP A 283 -6.14 -6.92 -15.13
CA ASP A 283 -5.24 -5.80 -14.86
C ASP A 283 -5.52 -5.13 -13.52
N GLY A 284 -6.57 -5.58 -12.79
CA GLY A 284 -6.96 -5.01 -11.50
C GLY A 284 -8.10 -4.01 -11.58
N ILE A 285 -8.77 -3.85 -12.72
CA ILE A 285 -9.97 -3.02 -12.83
C ILE A 285 -11.18 -3.84 -12.37
N ASN A 286 -11.67 -3.56 -11.16
CA ASN A 286 -12.70 -4.35 -10.53
C ASN A 286 -14.00 -4.40 -11.37
N ARG A 287 -14.58 -5.59 -11.52
CA ARG A 287 -15.80 -5.81 -12.30
C ARG A 287 -17.03 -5.06 -11.77
N LYS A 288 -17.04 -4.63 -10.50
CA LYS A 288 -18.07 -3.77 -9.91
C LYS A 288 -18.15 -2.38 -10.57
N PHE A 289 -17.15 -1.99 -11.35
CA PHE A 289 -17.20 -0.75 -12.13
C PHE A 289 -18.03 -0.85 -13.40
N SER A 290 -18.53 -2.02 -13.78
CA SER A 290 -19.40 -2.23 -14.94
C SER A 290 -20.59 -1.25 -14.91
N ASN A 291 -20.79 -0.49 -16.00
CA ASN A 291 -21.80 0.57 -16.14
C ASN A 291 -21.72 1.75 -15.14
N ASN A 292 -20.75 1.76 -14.20
CA ASN A 292 -20.67 2.74 -13.11
C ASN A 292 -19.37 3.56 -13.08
N MET A 293 -18.41 3.24 -13.94
CA MET A 293 -17.13 3.94 -14.00
C MET A 293 -17.14 4.94 -15.17
N CYS A 294 -16.42 6.05 -14.96
CA CYS A 294 -15.98 6.91 -16.05
C CYS A 294 -14.46 6.80 -16.22
N VAL A 295 -14.01 6.83 -17.45
CA VAL A 295 -12.62 7.14 -17.82
C VAL A 295 -12.60 8.54 -18.40
N SER A 296 -11.44 9.14 -18.67
CA SER A 296 -11.44 10.49 -19.26
C SER A 296 -10.52 10.61 -20.46
N LEU A 297 -10.92 11.46 -21.40
CA LEU A 297 -10.12 11.90 -22.53
C LEU A 297 -10.20 13.43 -22.62
N ASN A 298 -9.07 14.11 -22.67
CA ASN A 298 -8.99 15.57 -22.73
C ASN A 298 -9.85 16.27 -21.65
N ASN A 299 -9.81 15.72 -20.39
CA ASN A 299 -10.59 16.18 -19.23
C ASN A 299 -12.13 16.05 -19.37
N LYS A 300 -12.62 15.30 -20.34
CA LYS A 300 -14.03 14.94 -20.46
C LYS A 300 -14.25 13.52 -20.01
N ASP A 301 -15.27 13.30 -19.19
CA ASP A 301 -15.62 11.98 -18.67
C ASP A 301 -16.37 11.17 -19.73
N LEU A 302 -15.95 9.93 -19.91
CA LEU A 302 -16.47 8.93 -20.83
C LEU A 302 -17.01 7.75 -20.04
N LYS A 303 -18.28 7.43 -20.23
CA LYS A 303 -18.94 6.34 -19.48
C LYS A 303 -18.45 4.97 -19.93
N VAL A 304 -18.22 4.08 -18.99
CA VAL A 304 -18.04 2.65 -19.22
C VAL A 304 -19.39 2.03 -19.55
N LEU A 305 -19.45 1.27 -20.65
CA LEU A 305 -20.65 0.65 -21.19
C LEU A 305 -20.56 -0.87 -21.06
N GLY A 306 -21.58 -1.47 -20.44
CA GLY A 306 -21.65 -2.90 -20.25
C GLY A 306 -20.71 -3.43 -19.17
N ARG A 307 -20.55 -4.75 -19.14
CA ARG A 307 -19.68 -5.44 -18.16
C ARG A 307 -18.22 -5.35 -18.55
N ILE A 308 -17.37 -5.07 -17.57
CA ILE A 308 -15.91 -5.15 -17.70
C ILE A 308 -15.53 -6.61 -17.96
N SER A 309 -14.74 -6.81 -19.03
CA SER A 309 -14.19 -8.10 -19.44
C SER A 309 -12.83 -8.37 -18.76
N MET A 310 -12.24 -9.54 -19.02
CA MET A 310 -10.92 -9.89 -18.50
C MET A 310 -9.85 -8.87 -18.93
N ASP A 311 -9.87 -8.48 -20.20
CA ASP A 311 -8.81 -7.70 -20.85
C ASP A 311 -9.29 -6.39 -21.45
N LEU A 312 -10.62 -6.15 -21.51
CA LEU A 312 -11.23 -5.10 -22.31
C LEU A 312 -12.36 -4.38 -21.57
N ILE A 313 -12.48 -3.09 -21.85
CA ILE A 313 -13.59 -2.23 -21.42
C ILE A 313 -14.11 -1.45 -22.61
N THR A 314 -15.44 -1.39 -22.78
CA THR A 314 -16.08 -0.53 -23.78
C THR A 314 -16.50 0.79 -23.15
N ILE A 315 -16.28 1.90 -23.84
CA ILE A 315 -16.58 3.27 -23.38
C ILE A 315 -17.34 4.05 -24.44
N ASP A 316 -18.17 5.00 -23.98
CA ASP A 316 -18.85 5.96 -24.88
C ASP A 316 -17.87 7.07 -25.29
N ILE A 317 -17.53 7.13 -26.57
CA ILE A 317 -16.66 8.17 -27.14
C ILE A 317 -17.41 9.07 -28.12
N SER A 318 -18.74 9.12 -28.06
CA SER A 318 -19.57 9.93 -28.95
C SER A 318 -19.27 11.44 -28.89
N LEU A 319 -18.58 11.90 -27.84
CA LEU A 319 -18.09 13.28 -27.72
C LEU A 319 -16.87 13.57 -28.59
N PHE A 320 -16.29 12.56 -29.24
CA PHE A 320 -15.07 12.63 -30.06
C PHE A 320 -15.27 11.94 -31.41
N PRO A 321 -16.22 12.43 -32.27
CA PRO A 321 -16.55 11.79 -33.53
C PRO A 321 -15.36 11.75 -34.50
N GLU A 322 -14.41 12.67 -34.38
CA GLU A 322 -13.18 12.74 -35.17
C GLU A 322 -12.26 11.51 -34.97
N LEU A 323 -12.44 10.75 -33.88
CA LEU A 323 -11.66 9.56 -33.63
C LEU A 323 -11.99 8.40 -34.58
N LEU A 324 -13.19 8.39 -35.19
CA LEU A 324 -13.63 7.30 -36.09
C LEU A 324 -12.67 7.12 -37.25
N ASN A 325 -12.18 8.22 -37.83
CA ASN A 325 -11.28 8.21 -38.98
C ASN A 325 -9.82 8.49 -38.61
N SER A 326 -9.52 8.56 -37.30
CA SER A 326 -8.19 8.89 -36.83
C SER A 326 -7.24 7.68 -36.88
N LYS A 327 -6.08 7.87 -37.51
CA LYS A 327 -4.94 6.91 -37.44
C LYS A 327 -4.05 7.10 -36.22
N LYS A 328 -4.36 8.05 -35.33
CA LYS A 328 -3.54 8.36 -34.17
C LYS A 328 -3.79 7.35 -33.04
N ILE A 329 -2.74 6.99 -32.32
CA ILE A 329 -2.85 6.21 -31.10
C ILE A 329 -3.42 7.12 -30.00
N VAL A 330 -4.55 6.73 -29.43
CA VAL A 330 -5.26 7.48 -28.40
C VAL A 330 -5.26 6.69 -27.09
N TYR A 331 -4.88 7.34 -25.99
CA TYR A 331 -4.97 6.81 -24.64
C TYR A 331 -6.01 7.59 -23.85
N VAL A 332 -6.84 6.87 -23.11
CA VAL A 332 -7.74 7.44 -22.11
C VAL A 332 -7.18 7.23 -20.72
N ASP A 333 -7.50 8.15 -19.81
CA ASP A 333 -7.14 8.03 -18.40
C ASP A 333 -8.18 7.20 -17.66
N VAL A 334 -7.76 6.06 -17.14
CA VAL A 334 -8.57 5.17 -16.29
C VAL A 334 -8.48 5.61 -14.83
N ILE A 335 -7.27 5.99 -14.38
CA ILE A 335 -7.01 6.60 -13.08
C ILE A 335 -6.27 7.92 -13.32
N ASN A 336 -6.77 9.02 -12.76
CA ASN A 336 -6.19 10.36 -12.89
C ASN A 336 -6.41 11.21 -11.63
N LYS A 337 -6.29 12.52 -11.73
CA LYS A 337 -6.49 13.44 -10.59
C LYS A 337 -7.95 13.53 -10.14
N SER A 338 -8.90 13.60 -11.07
CA SER A 338 -10.34 13.67 -10.77
C SER A 338 -10.90 12.31 -10.38
N ASN A 339 -10.53 11.26 -11.10
CA ASN A 339 -10.90 9.87 -10.82
C ASN A 339 -9.71 9.13 -10.17
N ASN A 340 -9.35 9.56 -8.96
CA ASN A 340 -8.21 9.01 -8.23
C ASN A 340 -8.60 7.76 -7.41
N ILE A 341 -7.60 7.07 -6.86
CA ILE A 341 -7.80 5.83 -6.11
C ILE A 341 -8.80 5.97 -4.94
N ASN A 342 -8.94 7.16 -4.36
CA ASN A 342 -9.88 7.40 -3.25
C ASN A 342 -11.31 7.51 -3.77
N ASN A 343 -11.54 8.19 -4.90
CA ASN A 343 -12.85 8.30 -5.53
C ASN A 343 -13.30 6.95 -6.09
N ILE A 344 -12.38 6.26 -6.79
CA ILE A 344 -12.60 4.92 -7.34
C ILE A 344 -12.99 3.93 -6.24
N SER A 345 -12.27 3.90 -5.11
CA SER A 345 -12.57 2.96 -4.02
C SER A 345 -13.94 3.21 -3.39
N LYS A 346 -14.35 4.48 -3.23
CA LYS A 346 -15.68 4.83 -2.70
C LYS A 346 -16.81 4.31 -3.61
N ASN A 347 -16.67 4.44 -4.92
CA ASN A 347 -17.69 4.07 -5.90
C ASN A 347 -18.05 2.56 -5.87
N ILE A 348 -17.14 1.70 -5.43
CA ILE A 348 -17.37 0.25 -5.33
C ILE A 348 -17.35 -0.28 -3.90
N ASN A 349 -17.42 0.62 -2.91
CA ASN A 349 -17.42 0.30 -1.49
C ASN A 349 -16.20 -0.56 -1.08
N THR A 350 -15.01 -0.06 -1.39
CA THR A 350 -13.73 -0.63 -0.98
C THR A 350 -12.76 0.46 -0.50
N ILE A 351 -11.49 0.11 -0.31
CA ILE A 351 -10.44 0.99 0.17
C ILE A 351 -9.34 1.19 -0.86
N SER A 352 -8.68 2.35 -0.83
CA SER A 352 -7.60 2.70 -1.76
C SER A 352 -6.43 1.69 -1.75
N TYR A 353 -6.25 0.96 -0.64
CA TYR A 353 -5.26 -0.13 -0.52
C TYR A 353 -5.51 -1.24 -1.54
N GLU A 354 -6.77 -1.69 -1.67
CA GLU A 354 -7.15 -2.76 -2.58
C GLU A 354 -6.98 -2.32 -4.03
N ILE A 355 -7.38 -1.08 -4.37
CA ILE A 355 -7.18 -0.53 -5.72
C ILE A 355 -5.70 -0.57 -6.12
N LEU A 356 -4.80 -0.13 -5.23
CA LEU A 356 -3.36 -0.13 -5.53
C LEU A 356 -2.79 -1.54 -5.65
N THR A 357 -3.11 -2.42 -4.71
CA THR A 357 -2.51 -3.77 -4.65
C THR A 357 -3.06 -4.72 -5.68
N SER A 358 -4.23 -4.42 -6.28
CA SER A 358 -4.79 -5.19 -7.39
C SER A 358 -4.17 -4.86 -8.75
N LEU A 359 -3.44 -3.73 -8.88
CA LEU A 359 -2.79 -3.35 -10.14
C LEU A 359 -1.80 -4.43 -10.59
N GLY A 360 -2.11 -5.08 -11.70
CA GLY A 360 -1.37 -6.22 -12.24
C GLY A 360 0.03 -5.89 -12.79
N ASN A 361 0.69 -6.90 -13.30
CA ASN A 361 2.04 -6.76 -13.87
C ASN A 361 2.05 -6.51 -15.39
N ARG A 362 0.88 -6.49 -16.04
CA ARG A 362 0.76 -6.32 -17.50
C ARG A 362 0.94 -4.88 -17.95
N TYR A 363 0.91 -3.89 -17.04
CA TYR A 363 1.16 -2.50 -17.35
C TYR A 363 2.62 -2.20 -17.63
N LYS A 364 2.91 -1.35 -18.61
CA LYS A 364 4.18 -0.64 -18.66
C LYS A 364 4.27 0.37 -17.51
N ARG A 365 5.14 0.13 -16.55
CA ARG A 365 5.38 1.08 -15.46
C ARG A 365 6.36 2.16 -15.88
N LYS A 366 5.92 3.43 -15.81
CA LYS A 366 6.73 4.60 -16.10
C LYS A 366 6.89 5.44 -14.84
N TYR A 367 8.10 5.54 -14.34
CA TYR A 367 8.42 6.36 -13.16
C TYR A 367 8.85 7.76 -13.61
N ILE A 368 8.17 8.82 -13.08
CA ILE A 368 8.34 10.23 -13.44
C ILE A 368 8.64 11.11 -12.23
#